data_da560bace28d7dd6b59d2c11055d3ed2
#
_entry.id   da560bace28d7dd6b59d2c11055d3ed2
#
_cell.length_a   1.000
_cell.length_b   1.000
_cell.length_c   1.000
_cell.angle_alpha   90.00
_cell.angle_beta   90.00
_cell.angle_gamma   90.00
#
_symmetry.space_group_name_H-M   'P 1'
#
loop_
_entity.id
_entity.type
_entity.pdbx_description
1 polymer ?
#
loop_
_entity_poly.entity_id
_entity_poly.type
_entity_poly.pdbx_seq_one_letter_code
_entity_poly.pdbx_strand_id
1 'polypeptide(L)'
;MEALNKKTIEDIDVKGKRVLARCDFNVPLMDGEITNDKRIVAALPTIKYLMEHGAKVILCSHLGRPKGEYKPEFSLAPVAKKLSEYLGTEVKLAEDPEVVGENAKKLAAELKDGEVMLLENVRYRKEETKNEENFSKELASLADIFVNDAFGTAHRAHCSTTGVAAYLPAVCGFLIQKEIKFMGGALANPKRPLVAILGGAKVSDKIGVISNLIDKCDTIIIGGGMAYTFMKYLGHSIGDSLLEADWVEKAGQMMADAEAKGVKFLIPVDNKVGREYAADTEAKIVSSDEIPDGWMGLDIGPKSMELFVDAIKGAGTVIWNGPMGVSEWDNFAAGTIAVANAVAESGAVSIIGGGDSVAAVTKLGFADKMSHISTGGGASLEFLEGKELPGIAALQDK
;
A
#
# COMPACT_ATOMS: atom_id res chain seq x y z
N MET A 1 9.94 1.22 18.53
CA MET A 1 10.36 1.67 17.18
C MET A 1 10.46 3.19 17.24
N GLU A 2 11.59 3.76 16.83
CA GLU A 2 11.70 5.21 16.71
C GLU A 2 10.91 5.70 15.51
N ALA A 3 10.35 6.91 15.61
CA ALA A 3 9.65 7.53 14.49
C ALA A 3 10.65 7.84 13.36
N LEU A 4 10.31 7.48 12.14
CA LEU A 4 11.12 7.82 10.98
C LEU A 4 11.10 9.33 10.74
N ASN A 5 12.26 9.92 10.57
CA ASN A 5 12.43 11.35 10.32
C ASN A 5 13.35 11.57 9.12
N LYS A 6 12.77 11.51 7.95
CA LYS A 6 13.50 11.61 6.67
C LYS A 6 13.42 13.00 6.08
N LYS A 7 14.49 13.43 5.41
CA LYS A 7 14.48 14.68 4.63
C LYS A 7 13.50 14.55 3.47
N THR A 8 12.81 15.65 3.20
CA THR A 8 11.86 15.78 2.08
C THR A 8 12.41 16.76 1.03
N ILE A 9 11.68 16.87 -0.07
CA ILE A 9 12.03 17.88 -1.12
C ILE A 9 12.02 19.31 -0.58
N GLU A 10 11.34 19.57 0.54
CA GLU A 10 11.34 20.90 1.19
C GLU A 10 12.60 21.16 2.02
N ASP A 11 13.38 20.13 2.33
CA ASP A 11 14.60 20.22 3.14
C ASP A 11 15.87 20.37 2.30
N ILE A 12 15.76 20.48 0.99
CA ILE A 12 16.88 20.57 0.07
C ILE A 12 16.62 21.63 -1.00
N ASP A 13 17.67 22.33 -1.43
CA ASP A 13 17.55 23.30 -2.52
C ASP A 13 17.57 22.56 -3.86
N VAL A 14 16.48 22.68 -4.61
CA VAL A 14 16.31 22.03 -5.92
C VAL A 14 16.45 23.00 -7.09
N LYS A 15 16.54 24.31 -6.84
CA LYS A 15 16.59 25.32 -7.88
C LYS A 15 17.79 25.14 -8.81
N GLY A 16 17.51 25.02 -10.11
CA GLY A 16 18.54 24.81 -11.13
C GLY A 16 19.18 23.43 -11.12
N LYS A 17 18.75 22.54 -10.22
CA LYS A 17 19.29 21.19 -10.10
C LYS A 17 18.52 20.21 -10.98
N ARG A 18 19.25 19.21 -11.50
CA ARG A 18 18.61 18.04 -12.12
C ARG A 18 18.14 17.10 -11.01
N VAL A 19 16.86 16.85 -10.97
CA VAL A 19 16.24 16.01 -9.95
C VAL A 19 15.66 14.77 -10.61
N LEU A 20 16.22 13.61 -10.26
CA LEU A 20 15.66 12.31 -10.65
C LEU A 20 14.60 11.93 -9.63
N ALA A 21 13.33 11.94 -10.03
CA ALA A 21 12.21 11.60 -9.17
C ALA A 21 11.61 10.24 -9.56
N ARG A 22 11.71 9.27 -8.65
CA ARG A 22 11.12 7.95 -8.82
C ARG A 22 9.66 7.99 -8.40
N CYS A 23 8.78 7.85 -9.36
CA CYS A 23 7.32 7.83 -9.17
C CYS A 23 6.78 6.40 -9.37
N ASP A 24 5.52 6.19 -9.03
CA ASP A 24 4.80 4.98 -9.37
C ASP A 24 3.77 5.31 -10.45
N PHE A 25 4.12 5.00 -11.68
CA PHE A 25 3.27 5.15 -12.87
C PHE A 25 2.85 3.78 -13.43
N ASN A 26 2.88 2.76 -12.59
CA ASN A 26 2.39 1.42 -12.95
C ASN A 26 0.87 1.42 -12.99
N VAL A 27 0.33 2.00 -14.04
CA VAL A 27 -1.11 2.18 -14.26
C VAL A 27 -1.66 1.06 -15.15
N PRO A 28 -2.93 0.69 -14.97
CA PRO A 28 -3.56 -0.29 -15.86
C PRO A 28 -3.81 0.32 -17.24
N LEU A 29 -3.52 -0.47 -18.26
CA LEU A 29 -3.72 -0.12 -19.66
C LEU A 29 -4.68 -1.11 -20.32
N MET A 30 -5.53 -0.60 -21.22
CA MET A 30 -6.36 -1.40 -22.10
C MET A 30 -6.24 -0.81 -23.51
N ASP A 31 -5.79 -1.62 -24.48
CA ASP A 31 -5.57 -1.19 -25.86
C ASP A 31 -4.68 0.07 -25.96
N GLY A 32 -3.66 0.15 -25.11
CA GLY A 32 -2.71 1.25 -25.07
C GLY A 32 -3.21 2.51 -24.36
N GLU A 33 -4.42 2.49 -23.80
CA GLU A 33 -4.99 3.61 -23.06
C GLU A 33 -5.04 3.35 -21.55
N ILE A 34 -4.80 4.40 -20.77
CA ILE A 34 -4.84 4.34 -19.31
C ILE A 34 -6.29 4.25 -18.84
N THR A 35 -6.64 3.19 -18.11
CA THR A 35 -7.99 2.98 -17.59
C THR A 35 -8.18 3.53 -16.17
N ASN A 36 -7.09 3.78 -15.45
CA ASN A 36 -7.12 4.38 -14.12
C ASN A 36 -5.83 5.18 -13.91
N ASP A 37 -5.95 6.50 -13.74
CA ASP A 37 -4.82 7.41 -13.62
C ASP A 37 -4.53 7.89 -12.18
N LYS A 38 -5.12 7.26 -11.18
CA LYS A 38 -4.97 7.68 -9.77
C LYS A 38 -3.52 7.82 -9.33
N ARG A 39 -2.64 6.91 -9.76
CA ARG A 39 -1.21 6.96 -9.42
C ARG A 39 -0.51 8.16 -10.04
N ILE A 40 -0.89 8.53 -11.25
CA ILE A 40 -0.37 9.73 -11.91
C ILE A 40 -0.82 10.97 -11.14
N VAL A 41 -2.11 11.08 -10.83
CA VAL A 41 -2.66 12.22 -10.07
C VAL A 41 -1.98 12.34 -8.71
N ALA A 42 -1.74 11.22 -8.04
CA ALA A 42 -1.08 11.20 -6.72
C ALA A 42 0.37 11.72 -6.76
N ALA A 43 1.05 11.59 -7.90
CA ALA A 43 2.42 12.09 -8.08
C ALA A 43 2.49 13.58 -8.40
N LEU A 44 1.39 14.20 -8.84
CA LEU A 44 1.38 15.60 -9.28
C LEU A 44 1.85 16.61 -8.24
N PRO A 45 1.49 16.51 -6.95
CA PRO A 45 1.97 17.48 -5.96
C PRO A 45 3.50 17.58 -5.89
N THR A 46 4.21 16.45 -5.89
CA THR A 46 5.68 16.41 -5.89
C THR A 46 6.23 16.98 -7.18
N ILE A 47 5.69 16.58 -8.33
CA ILE A 47 6.15 17.08 -9.64
C ILE A 47 5.95 18.58 -9.76
N LYS A 48 4.78 19.09 -9.41
CA LYS A 48 4.46 20.51 -9.44
C LYS A 48 5.35 21.33 -8.51
N TYR A 49 5.60 20.83 -7.30
CA TYR A 49 6.52 21.47 -6.37
C TYR A 49 7.91 21.64 -6.99
N LEU A 50 8.47 20.59 -7.57
CA LEU A 50 9.78 20.63 -8.21
C LEU A 50 9.82 21.61 -9.38
N MET A 51 8.77 21.61 -10.20
CA MET A 51 8.65 22.57 -11.32
C MET A 51 8.61 24.02 -10.83
N GLU A 52 7.77 24.30 -9.84
CA GLU A 52 7.57 25.64 -9.29
C GLU A 52 8.81 26.17 -8.56
N HIS A 53 9.67 25.28 -8.05
CA HIS A 53 10.92 25.64 -7.38
C HIS A 53 12.14 25.62 -8.33
N GLY A 54 11.89 25.59 -9.64
CA GLY A 54 12.93 25.74 -10.65
C GLY A 54 13.85 24.53 -10.84
N ALA A 55 13.41 23.34 -10.46
CA ALA A 55 14.16 22.12 -10.74
C ALA A 55 14.06 21.71 -12.22
N LYS A 56 15.05 20.99 -12.69
CA LYS A 56 15.02 20.27 -13.96
C LYS A 56 14.58 18.84 -13.63
N VAL A 57 13.34 18.49 -13.98
CA VAL A 57 12.68 17.27 -13.44
C VAL A 57 12.82 16.11 -14.40
N ILE A 58 13.46 15.06 -13.92
CA ILE A 58 13.62 13.78 -14.64
C ILE A 58 12.82 12.72 -13.90
N LEU A 59 11.69 12.31 -14.48
CA LEU A 59 10.82 11.29 -13.88
C LEU A 59 11.23 9.89 -14.34
N CYS A 60 11.12 8.91 -13.46
CA CYS A 60 11.28 7.51 -13.80
C CYS A 60 10.27 6.64 -13.08
N SER A 61 9.91 5.52 -13.69
CA SER A 61 8.98 4.54 -13.15
C SER A 61 9.13 3.21 -13.90
N HIS A 62 8.56 2.17 -13.30
CA HIS A 62 8.28 0.93 -13.99
C HIS A 62 6.82 0.92 -14.46
N LEU A 63 6.50 0.03 -15.39
CA LEU A 63 5.16 -0.29 -15.83
C LEU A 63 5.10 -1.77 -16.22
N GLY A 64 4.23 -2.54 -15.57
CA GLY A 64 4.10 -3.96 -15.82
C GLY A 64 5.38 -4.77 -15.56
N ARG A 65 5.51 -5.87 -16.27
CA ARG A 65 6.62 -6.83 -16.12
C ARG A 65 7.25 -7.19 -17.47
N PRO A 66 8.03 -6.27 -18.07
CA PRO A 66 8.70 -6.56 -19.36
C PRO A 66 9.87 -7.53 -19.25
N LYS A 67 10.28 -7.91 -18.03
CA LYS A 67 11.31 -8.94 -17.77
C LYS A 67 12.69 -8.61 -18.30
N GLY A 68 13.10 -7.35 -18.19
CA GLY A 68 14.44 -6.91 -18.57
C GLY A 68 14.64 -6.75 -20.09
N GLU A 69 13.56 -6.60 -20.84
CA GLU A 69 13.58 -6.43 -22.29
C GLU A 69 12.70 -5.27 -22.73
N TYR A 70 13.07 -4.62 -23.83
CA TYR A 70 12.23 -3.63 -24.46
C TYR A 70 10.98 -4.30 -25.05
N LYS A 71 9.81 -3.80 -24.66
CA LYS A 71 8.51 -4.22 -25.19
C LYS A 71 7.61 -3.00 -25.34
N PRO A 72 7.21 -2.63 -26.56
CA PRO A 72 6.41 -1.41 -26.79
C PRO A 72 5.13 -1.31 -25.97
N GLU A 73 4.50 -2.45 -25.66
CA GLU A 73 3.27 -2.50 -24.86
C GLU A 73 3.48 -2.03 -23.40
N PHE A 74 4.73 -2.02 -22.94
CA PHE A 74 5.08 -1.54 -21.59
C PHE A 74 5.76 -0.17 -21.60
N SER A 75 5.72 0.55 -22.75
CA SER A 75 6.25 1.91 -22.83
C SER A 75 5.48 2.88 -21.94
N LEU A 76 6.19 3.85 -21.37
CA LEU A 76 5.60 4.94 -20.60
C LEU A 76 5.05 6.08 -21.49
N ALA A 77 5.00 5.91 -22.80
CA ALA A 77 4.45 6.92 -23.70
C ALA A 77 3.03 7.39 -23.33
N PRO A 78 2.09 6.51 -22.97
CA PRO A 78 0.76 6.94 -22.51
C PRO A 78 0.82 7.78 -21.23
N VAL A 79 1.77 7.49 -20.33
CA VAL A 79 1.98 8.24 -19.08
C VAL A 79 2.51 9.64 -19.38
N ALA A 80 3.48 9.76 -20.29
CA ALA A 80 4.02 11.07 -20.71
C ALA A 80 2.93 11.97 -21.30
N LYS A 81 2.05 11.40 -22.11
CA LYS A 81 0.89 12.10 -22.68
C LYS A 81 -0.06 12.60 -21.59
N LYS A 82 -0.39 11.73 -20.63
CA LYS A 82 -1.31 12.05 -19.52
C LYS A 82 -0.72 13.13 -18.60
N LEU A 83 0.56 13.00 -18.28
CA LEU A 83 1.27 14.01 -17.49
C LEU A 83 1.27 15.36 -18.19
N SER A 84 1.49 15.40 -19.50
CA SER A 84 1.48 16.64 -20.28
C SER A 84 0.11 17.32 -20.19
N GLU A 85 -0.97 16.56 -20.25
CA GLU A 85 -2.33 17.08 -20.07
C GLU A 85 -2.53 17.70 -18.68
N TYR A 86 -2.15 16.99 -17.62
CA TYR A 86 -2.30 17.48 -16.24
C TYR A 86 -1.40 18.66 -15.90
N LEU A 87 -0.19 18.69 -16.44
CA LEU A 87 0.78 19.75 -16.11
C LEU A 87 0.63 20.99 -17.02
N GLY A 88 -0.14 20.87 -18.10
CA GLY A 88 -0.33 21.98 -19.04
C GLY A 88 0.94 22.35 -19.82
N THR A 89 1.92 21.47 -19.86
CA THR A 89 3.17 21.63 -20.60
C THR A 89 3.66 20.27 -21.10
N GLU A 90 4.48 20.26 -22.15
CA GLU A 90 4.99 19.02 -22.71
C GLU A 90 5.92 18.29 -21.72
N VAL A 91 5.64 17.03 -21.46
CA VAL A 91 6.54 16.09 -20.80
C VAL A 91 7.16 15.23 -21.89
N LYS A 92 8.46 15.42 -22.13
CA LYS A 92 9.19 14.69 -23.18
C LYS A 92 9.55 13.30 -22.70
N LEU A 93 9.17 12.28 -23.48
CA LEU A 93 9.61 10.91 -23.26
C LEU A 93 10.98 10.70 -23.92
N ALA A 94 11.94 10.21 -23.16
CA ALA A 94 13.20 9.74 -23.70
C ALA A 94 13.05 8.34 -24.28
N GLU A 95 12.92 8.22 -25.58
CA GLU A 95 12.66 6.96 -26.27
C GLU A 95 13.93 6.09 -26.40
N ASP A 96 14.44 5.60 -25.28
CA ASP A 96 15.61 4.73 -25.21
C ASP A 96 15.26 3.35 -24.67
N PRO A 97 15.46 2.26 -25.44
CA PRO A 97 15.28 0.90 -24.92
C PRO A 97 16.19 0.56 -23.73
N GLU A 98 17.36 1.21 -23.62
CA GLU A 98 18.31 1.05 -22.53
C GLU A 98 17.99 1.95 -21.32
N VAL A 99 16.94 2.75 -21.38
CA VAL A 99 16.49 3.71 -20.35
C VAL A 99 17.44 4.91 -20.23
N VAL A 100 18.71 4.68 -19.95
CA VAL A 100 19.76 5.71 -19.90
C VAL A 100 20.62 5.61 -21.17
N GLY A 101 19.98 5.90 -22.29
CA GLY A 101 20.63 5.94 -23.60
C GLY A 101 20.97 7.36 -24.05
N GLU A 102 21.33 7.51 -25.33
CA GLU A 102 21.72 8.79 -25.87
C GLU A 102 20.60 9.84 -25.84
N ASN A 103 19.36 9.44 -26.12
CA ASN A 103 18.21 10.35 -26.08
C ASN A 103 17.96 10.86 -24.66
N ALA A 104 18.00 9.98 -23.65
CA ALA A 104 17.83 10.36 -22.26
C ALA A 104 18.92 11.36 -21.82
N LYS A 105 20.17 11.09 -22.14
CA LYS A 105 21.31 11.95 -21.81
C LYS A 105 21.18 13.32 -22.48
N LYS A 106 20.79 13.34 -23.74
CA LYS A 106 20.58 14.57 -24.50
C LYS A 106 19.45 15.41 -23.92
N LEU A 107 18.29 14.81 -23.69
CA LEU A 107 17.13 15.49 -23.10
C LEU A 107 17.44 16.03 -21.70
N ALA A 108 18.12 15.24 -20.86
CA ALA A 108 18.52 15.68 -19.53
C ALA A 108 19.47 16.87 -19.58
N ALA A 109 20.42 16.87 -20.52
CA ALA A 109 21.37 17.98 -20.71
C ALA A 109 20.68 19.27 -21.20
N GLU A 110 19.62 19.13 -21.99
CA GLU A 110 18.90 20.28 -22.61
C GLU A 110 17.73 20.77 -21.71
N LEU A 111 17.40 20.08 -20.63
CA LEU A 111 16.33 20.48 -19.70
C LEU A 111 16.60 21.85 -19.10
N LYS A 112 15.57 22.69 -19.11
CA LYS A 112 15.58 24.00 -18.45
C LYS A 112 14.86 23.93 -17.11
N ASP A 113 15.10 24.97 -16.29
CA ASP A 113 14.42 25.07 -14.98
C ASP A 113 12.91 25.03 -15.14
N GLY A 114 12.25 24.16 -14.38
CA GLY A 114 10.81 23.96 -14.41
C GLY A 114 10.31 23.01 -15.49
N GLU A 115 11.18 22.53 -16.38
CA GLU A 115 10.79 21.55 -17.39
C GLU A 115 10.84 20.13 -16.86
N VAL A 116 10.06 19.24 -17.49
CA VAL A 116 9.89 17.82 -17.07
C VAL A 116 10.14 16.90 -18.25
N MET A 117 10.91 15.85 -18.01
CA MET A 117 11.06 14.71 -18.92
C MET A 117 10.75 13.40 -18.20
N LEU A 118 10.47 12.36 -18.96
CA LEU A 118 10.20 11.02 -18.45
C LEU A 118 11.13 10.02 -19.13
N LEU A 119 11.82 9.19 -18.34
CA LEU A 119 12.59 8.06 -18.85
C LEU A 119 11.66 6.93 -19.27
N GLU A 120 12.12 6.06 -20.16
CA GLU A 120 11.39 4.84 -20.46
C GLU A 120 11.41 3.87 -19.29
N ASN A 121 10.54 2.86 -19.34
CA ASN A 121 10.30 1.87 -18.28
C ASN A 121 11.62 1.31 -17.74
N VAL A 122 11.91 1.56 -16.47
CA VAL A 122 13.17 1.11 -15.84
C VAL A 122 13.33 -0.40 -15.84
N ARG A 123 12.22 -1.14 -15.91
CA ARG A 123 12.24 -2.62 -15.99
C ARG A 123 12.55 -3.17 -17.38
N TYR A 124 12.79 -2.30 -18.37
CA TYR A 124 13.43 -2.72 -19.61
C TYR A 124 14.87 -3.18 -19.35
N ARG A 125 15.46 -2.72 -18.24
CA ARG A 125 16.79 -3.16 -17.81
C ARG A 125 16.68 -4.31 -16.83
N LYS A 126 17.35 -5.42 -17.14
CA LYS A 126 17.43 -6.60 -16.25
C LYS A 126 18.10 -6.29 -14.92
N GLU A 127 18.96 -5.27 -14.88
CA GLU A 127 19.69 -4.84 -13.69
C GLU A 127 18.79 -4.17 -12.66
N GLU A 128 17.67 -3.59 -13.07
CA GLU A 128 16.78 -2.81 -12.19
C GLU A 128 16.31 -3.61 -10.97
N THR A 129 15.70 -4.78 -11.19
CA THR A 129 15.15 -5.59 -10.11
C THR A 129 16.21 -6.31 -9.27
N LYS A 130 17.43 -6.39 -9.78
CA LYS A 130 18.59 -6.98 -9.10
C LYS A 130 19.40 -5.94 -8.33
N ASN A 131 19.03 -4.67 -8.42
CA ASN A 131 19.74 -3.55 -7.78
C ASN A 131 21.23 -3.50 -8.15
N GLU A 132 21.56 -3.77 -9.42
CA GLU A 132 22.93 -3.82 -9.88
C GLU A 132 23.56 -2.43 -9.92
N GLU A 133 24.83 -2.35 -9.51
CA GLU A 133 25.58 -1.09 -9.36
C GLU A 133 25.69 -0.30 -10.65
N ASN A 134 25.93 -0.96 -11.79
CA ASN A 134 26.13 -0.30 -13.06
C ASN A 134 24.91 0.55 -13.49
N PHE A 135 23.70 -0.01 -13.41
CA PHE A 135 22.49 0.73 -13.79
C PHE A 135 22.15 1.81 -12.77
N SER A 136 22.39 1.56 -11.49
CA SER A 136 22.22 2.59 -10.44
C SER A 136 23.12 3.80 -10.70
N LYS A 137 24.36 3.58 -11.11
CA LYS A 137 25.29 4.65 -11.49
C LYS A 137 24.86 5.39 -12.76
N GLU A 138 24.34 4.66 -13.75
CA GLU A 138 23.82 5.26 -14.98
C GLU A 138 22.66 6.22 -14.66
N LEU A 139 21.68 5.78 -13.85
CA LEU A 139 20.58 6.62 -13.39
C LEU A 139 21.09 7.85 -12.65
N ALA A 140 22.02 7.65 -11.70
CA ALA A 140 22.58 8.75 -10.91
C ALA A 140 23.35 9.76 -11.77
N SER A 141 23.95 9.33 -12.88
CA SER A 141 24.70 10.21 -13.78
C SER A 141 23.84 11.29 -14.44
N LEU A 142 22.52 11.11 -14.48
CA LEU A 142 21.59 12.08 -15.09
C LEU A 142 21.23 13.24 -14.17
N ALA A 143 21.50 13.15 -12.87
CA ALA A 143 20.94 14.10 -11.91
C ALA A 143 21.91 14.50 -10.80
N ASP A 144 21.52 15.55 -10.06
CA ASP A 144 22.22 16.07 -8.89
C ASP A 144 21.58 15.62 -7.59
N ILE A 145 20.28 15.30 -7.63
CA ILE A 145 19.47 14.94 -6.47
C ILE A 145 18.56 13.79 -6.88
N PHE A 146 18.37 12.83 -5.97
CA PHE A 146 17.37 11.77 -6.09
C PHE A 146 16.19 12.00 -5.16
N VAL A 147 14.98 11.88 -5.69
CA VAL A 147 13.72 11.94 -4.93
C VAL A 147 13.00 10.61 -5.09
N ASN A 148 12.68 9.96 -3.97
CA ASN A 148 11.80 8.79 -4.00
C ASN A 148 10.39 9.21 -3.60
N ASP A 149 9.43 9.02 -4.50
CA ASP A 149 8.02 9.29 -4.27
C ASP A 149 7.14 8.07 -4.55
N ALA A 150 7.75 6.89 -4.63
CA ALA A 150 7.09 5.63 -4.96
C ALA A 150 7.05 4.69 -3.74
N PHE A 151 6.06 4.88 -2.88
CA PHE A 151 5.91 4.05 -1.69
C PHE A 151 5.60 2.59 -2.04
N GLY A 152 4.79 2.35 -3.07
CA GLY A 152 4.39 1.00 -3.50
C GLY A 152 5.54 0.07 -3.88
N THR A 153 6.72 0.60 -4.19
CA THR A 153 7.93 -0.16 -4.51
C THR A 153 9.04 -0.02 -3.46
N ALA A 154 8.79 0.71 -2.39
CA ALA A 154 9.80 1.02 -1.37
C ALA A 154 10.26 -0.20 -0.56
N HIS A 155 9.50 -1.28 -0.56
CA HIS A 155 9.82 -2.55 0.12
C HIS A 155 10.83 -3.40 -0.65
N ARG A 156 11.17 -3.03 -1.89
CA ARG A 156 12.10 -3.77 -2.74
C ARG A 156 13.34 -2.93 -3.06
N ALA A 157 14.51 -3.55 -2.89
CA ALA A 157 15.77 -2.90 -3.25
C ALA A 157 16.00 -3.04 -4.76
N HIS A 158 15.54 -2.04 -5.52
CA HIS A 158 15.77 -1.92 -6.96
C HIS A 158 16.71 -0.73 -7.24
N CYS A 159 17.28 -0.66 -8.44
CA CYS A 159 18.18 0.44 -8.80
C CYS A 159 17.51 1.81 -8.65
N SER A 160 16.30 1.97 -9.21
CA SER A 160 15.58 3.25 -9.22
C SER A 160 14.94 3.65 -7.89
N THR A 161 14.84 2.73 -6.93
CA THR A 161 14.26 3.01 -5.61
C THR A 161 15.30 3.07 -4.50
N THR A 162 16.39 2.34 -4.62
CA THR A 162 17.38 2.16 -3.55
C THR A 162 18.81 2.39 -4.02
N GLY A 163 19.25 1.69 -5.06
CA GLY A 163 20.64 1.70 -5.50
C GLY A 163 21.13 3.09 -5.91
N VAL A 164 20.32 3.87 -6.59
CA VAL A 164 20.64 5.23 -7.04
C VAL A 164 20.92 6.18 -5.86
N ALA A 165 20.31 5.93 -4.71
CA ALA A 165 20.49 6.77 -3.51
C ALA A 165 21.91 6.69 -2.92
N ALA A 166 22.70 5.69 -3.30
CA ALA A 166 24.10 5.60 -2.87
C ALA A 166 25.01 6.64 -3.56
N TYR A 167 24.56 7.22 -4.66
CA TYR A 167 25.39 8.11 -5.51
C TYR A 167 24.91 9.55 -5.54
N LEU A 168 23.76 9.86 -4.97
CA LEU A 168 23.15 11.19 -4.95
C LEU A 168 22.59 11.52 -3.57
N PRO A 169 22.53 12.80 -3.18
CA PRO A 169 21.67 13.20 -2.08
C PRO A 169 20.25 12.70 -2.35
N ALA A 170 19.67 12.01 -1.37
CA ALA A 170 18.39 11.32 -1.54
C ALA A 170 17.38 11.79 -0.50
N VAL A 171 16.24 12.26 -0.95
CA VAL A 171 15.14 12.75 -0.11
C VAL A 171 13.81 12.15 -0.58
N CYS A 172 12.76 12.26 0.22
CA CYS A 172 11.45 11.79 -0.20
C CYS A 172 10.57 12.90 -0.77
N GLY A 173 9.67 12.51 -1.66
CA GLY A 173 8.58 13.35 -2.12
C GLY A 173 7.40 13.35 -1.13
N PHE A 174 6.34 14.06 -1.47
CA PHE A 174 5.17 14.22 -0.60
C PHE A 174 4.40 12.93 -0.33
N LEU A 175 4.37 11.99 -1.29
CA LEU A 175 3.70 10.70 -1.08
C LEU A 175 4.38 9.87 0.01
N ILE A 176 5.69 9.71 -0.06
CA ILE A 176 6.43 8.97 0.97
C ILE A 176 6.39 9.72 2.31
N GLN A 177 6.51 11.06 2.27
CA GLN A 177 6.39 11.88 3.49
C GLN A 177 5.07 11.61 4.21
N LYS A 178 3.97 11.57 3.47
CA LYS A 178 2.64 11.30 4.03
C LYS A 178 2.53 9.89 4.61
N GLU A 179 3.07 8.88 3.90
CA GLU A 179 3.09 7.50 4.39
C GLU A 179 3.90 7.37 5.69
N ILE A 180 5.06 7.99 5.75
CA ILE A 180 5.91 8.01 6.96
C ILE A 180 5.18 8.70 8.12
N LYS A 181 4.53 9.83 7.85
CA LYS A 181 3.80 10.59 8.86
C LYS A 181 2.67 9.76 9.46
N PHE A 182 1.82 9.17 8.64
CA PHE A 182 0.65 8.44 9.12
C PHE A 182 0.99 7.04 9.64
N MET A 183 1.62 6.21 8.82
CA MET A 183 1.92 4.84 9.21
C MET A 183 3.05 4.76 10.23
N GLY A 184 4.09 5.53 10.03
CA GLY A 184 5.21 5.60 10.98
C GLY A 184 4.77 6.16 12.33
N GLY A 185 3.97 7.22 12.33
CA GLY A 185 3.41 7.81 13.53
C GLY A 185 2.50 6.86 14.29
N ALA A 186 1.66 6.12 13.59
CA ALA A 186 0.75 5.15 14.17
C ALA A 186 1.48 3.98 14.85
N LEU A 187 2.63 3.56 14.30
CA LEU A 187 3.42 2.48 14.88
C LEU A 187 4.36 2.94 16.00
N ALA A 188 4.90 4.15 15.90
CA ALA A 188 5.88 4.67 16.86
C ALA A 188 5.24 5.38 18.06
N ASN A 189 4.23 6.20 17.82
CA ASN A 189 3.60 7.04 18.87
C ASN A 189 2.11 7.29 18.54
N PRO A 190 1.27 6.25 18.57
CA PRO A 190 -0.15 6.39 18.22
C PRO A 190 -0.91 7.17 19.29
N LYS A 191 -1.94 7.90 18.87
CA LYS A 191 -2.97 8.38 19.80
C LYS A 191 -3.80 7.15 20.21
N ARG A 192 -3.83 6.88 21.52
CA ARG A 192 -4.49 5.68 22.03
C ARG A 192 -5.97 5.93 22.35
N PRO A 193 -6.83 4.92 22.36
CA PRO A 193 -6.52 3.52 22.05
C PRO A 193 -6.16 3.29 20.57
N LEU A 194 -5.17 2.41 20.35
CA LEU A 194 -4.80 1.95 18.99
C LEU A 194 -5.55 0.66 18.68
N VAL A 195 -6.39 0.71 17.67
CA VAL A 195 -7.18 -0.43 17.20
C VAL A 195 -6.69 -0.86 15.83
N ALA A 196 -6.30 -2.11 15.69
CA ALA A 196 -5.97 -2.72 14.41
C ALA A 196 -7.13 -3.59 13.93
N ILE A 197 -7.52 -3.43 12.68
CA ILE A 197 -8.57 -4.22 12.03
C ILE A 197 -7.91 -4.96 10.88
N LEU A 198 -7.87 -6.28 10.97
CA LEU A 198 -7.19 -7.13 10.02
C LEU A 198 -8.17 -8.13 9.42
N GLY A 199 -8.28 -8.13 8.11
CA GLY A 199 -9.12 -9.04 7.36
C GLY A 199 -8.35 -9.69 6.21
N GLY A 200 -9.08 -10.32 5.31
CA GLY A 200 -8.50 -11.03 4.19
C GLY A 200 -8.66 -12.54 4.29
N ALA A 201 -8.21 -13.26 3.27
CA ALA A 201 -8.50 -14.68 3.12
C ALA A 201 -7.56 -15.58 3.95
N LYS A 202 -6.30 -15.18 4.10
CA LYS A 202 -5.25 -16.05 4.64
C LYS A 202 -4.56 -15.47 5.86
N VAL A 203 -4.55 -16.22 6.95
CA VAL A 203 -3.80 -15.85 8.16
C VAL A 203 -2.28 -15.86 7.88
N SER A 204 -1.80 -16.74 7.01
CA SER A 204 -0.39 -16.81 6.63
C SER A 204 0.15 -15.49 6.06
N ASP A 205 -0.68 -14.72 5.37
CA ASP A 205 -0.30 -13.42 4.82
C ASP A 205 -0.24 -12.33 5.90
N LYS A 206 -0.83 -12.54 7.06
CA LYS A 206 -0.97 -11.55 8.14
C LYS A 206 -0.18 -11.88 9.41
N ILE A 207 0.50 -13.02 9.45
CA ILE A 207 1.25 -13.47 10.64
C ILE A 207 2.24 -12.40 11.12
N GLY A 208 3.03 -11.86 10.21
CA GLY A 208 4.03 -10.83 10.54
C GLY A 208 3.40 -9.54 11.06
N VAL A 209 2.27 -9.15 10.47
CA VAL A 209 1.51 -7.96 10.90
C VAL A 209 0.94 -8.17 12.30
N ILE A 210 0.26 -9.29 12.54
CA ILE A 210 -0.34 -9.59 13.84
C ILE A 210 0.75 -9.63 14.92
N SER A 211 1.85 -10.33 14.67
CA SER A 211 2.96 -10.45 15.61
C SER A 211 3.56 -9.09 16.00
N ASN A 212 3.73 -8.21 15.03
CA ASN A 212 4.24 -6.87 15.29
C ASN A 212 3.21 -5.99 16.05
N LEU A 213 1.94 -6.09 15.67
CA LEU A 213 0.88 -5.25 16.26
C LEU A 213 0.46 -5.69 17.66
N ILE A 214 0.64 -6.95 18.03
CA ILE A 214 0.40 -7.42 19.40
C ILE A 214 1.22 -6.61 20.42
N ASP A 215 2.42 -6.20 20.04
CA ASP A 215 3.29 -5.39 20.91
C ASP A 215 2.88 -3.90 20.99
N LYS A 216 1.98 -3.45 20.14
CA LYS A 216 1.68 -2.03 19.94
C LYS A 216 0.22 -1.65 20.14
N CYS A 217 -0.70 -2.56 19.85
CA CYS A 217 -2.14 -2.27 19.86
C CYS A 217 -2.78 -2.48 21.22
N ASP A 218 -3.88 -1.76 21.45
CA ASP A 218 -4.79 -2.00 22.58
C ASP A 218 -5.86 -3.02 22.21
N THR A 219 -6.28 -3.04 20.95
CA THR A 219 -7.27 -3.99 20.43
C THR A 219 -6.88 -4.43 19.03
N ILE A 220 -7.06 -5.73 18.76
CA ILE A 220 -6.93 -6.31 17.41
C ILE A 220 -8.26 -6.99 17.06
N ILE A 221 -8.79 -6.63 15.90
CA ILE A 221 -10.04 -7.17 15.35
C ILE A 221 -9.68 -8.01 14.12
N ILE A 222 -10.13 -9.26 14.10
CA ILE A 222 -9.91 -10.20 13.00
C ILE A 222 -11.21 -10.42 12.26
N GLY A 223 -11.17 -10.29 10.93
CA GLY A 223 -12.30 -10.60 10.05
C GLY A 223 -11.84 -11.33 8.79
N GLY A 224 -12.76 -11.52 7.87
CA GLY A 224 -12.48 -12.21 6.61
C GLY A 224 -12.25 -13.71 6.76
N GLY A 225 -11.83 -14.36 5.69
CA GLY A 225 -11.61 -15.80 5.65
C GLY A 225 -10.57 -16.32 6.63
N MET A 226 -9.60 -15.48 7.00
CA MET A 226 -8.56 -15.84 7.98
C MET A 226 -9.13 -16.11 9.39
N ALA A 227 -10.30 -15.58 9.71
CA ALA A 227 -10.93 -15.76 11.02
C ALA A 227 -11.26 -17.23 11.33
N TYR A 228 -11.57 -18.01 10.31
CA TYR A 228 -11.96 -19.43 10.51
C TYR A 228 -10.80 -20.31 10.99
N THR A 229 -9.57 -19.95 10.69
CA THR A 229 -8.39 -20.62 11.22
C THR A 229 -8.27 -20.41 12.74
N PHE A 230 -8.59 -19.21 13.23
CA PHE A 230 -8.67 -18.92 14.68
C PHE A 230 -9.83 -19.66 15.33
N MET A 231 -11.00 -19.71 14.69
CA MET A 231 -12.17 -20.44 15.20
C MET A 231 -11.86 -21.93 15.32
N LYS A 232 -11.14 -22.50 14.36
CA LYS A 232 -10.75 -23.92 14.38
C LYS A 232 -9.87 -24.24 15.57
N TYR A 233 -8.92 -23.38 15.91
CA TYR A 233 -8.09 -23.53 17.11
C TYR A 233 -8.95 -23.61 18.38
N LEU A 234 -10.02 -22.82 18.45
CA LEU A 234 -10.95 -22.82 19.58
C LEU A 234 -11.85 -24.05 19.64
N GLY A 235 -11.75 -24.97 18.69
CA GLY A 235 -12.57 -26.18 18.62
C GLY A 235 -13.93 -25.98 17.95
N HIS A 236 -14.14 -24.82 17.29
CA HIS A 236 -15.39 -24.55 16.60
C HIS A 236 -15.49 -25.35 15.29
N SER A 237 -16.70 -25.76 14.92
CA SER A 237 -16.97 -26.33 13.60
C SER A 237 -17.10 -25.19 12.58
N ILE A 238 -16.29 -25.20 11.54
CA ILE A 238 -16.25 -24.14 10.54
C ILE A 238 -16.90 -24.51 9.20
N GLY A 239 -17.50 -25.69 9.11
CA GLY A 239 -18.13 -26.19 7.87
C GLY A 239 -17.13 -26.22 6.72
N ASP A 240 -17.56 -25.70 5.57
CA ASP A 240 -16.75 -25.62 4.35
C ASP A 240 -15.96 -24.30 4.23
N SER A 241 -15.85 -23.54 5.32
CA SER A 241 -15.12 -22.26 5.33
C SER A 241 -13.64 -22.44 5.04
N LEU A 242 -12.99 -21.38 4.57
CA LEU A 242 -11.54 -21.37 4.34
C LEU A 242 -10.80 -21.79 5.61
N LEU A 243 -9.82 -22.67 5.45
CA LEU A 243 -8.98 -23.14 6.54
C LEU A 243 -7.54 -23.29 6.06
N GLU A 244 -6.62 -22.70 6.80
CA GLU A 244 -5.20 -22.99 6.68
C GLU A 244 -4.77 -23.90 7.82
N ALA A 245 -4.93 -25.21 7.61
CA ALA A 245 -4.69 -26.23 8.64
C ALA A 245 -3.31 -26.14 9.28
N ASP A 246 -2.28 -25.84 8.49
CA ASP A 246 -0.88 -25.71 8.95
C ASP A 246 -0.65 -24.49 9.85
N TRP A 247 -1.60 -23.56 9.92
CA TRP A 247 -1.50 -22.31 10.67
C TRP A 247 -2.40 -22.26 11.92
N VAL A 248 -3.16 -23.31 12.21
CA VAL A 248 -4.07 -23.34 13.35
C VAL A 248 -3.33 -23.17 14.68
N GLU A 249 -2.24 -23.90 14.89
CA GLU A 249 -1.43 -23.78 16.11
C GLU A 249 -0.80 -22.39 16.24
N LYS A 250 -0.34 -21.82 15.15
CA LYS A 250 0.24 -20.46 15.15
C LYS A 250 -0.82 -19.42 15.46
N ALA A 251 -2.03 -19.57 14.94
CA ALA A 251 -3.16 -18.70 15.25
C ALA A 251 -3.47 -18.72 16.75
N GLY A 252 -3.52 -19.90 17.35
CA GLY A 252 -3.70 -20.06 18.80
C GLY A 252 -2.60 -19.41 19.60
N GLN A 253 -1.34 -19.53 19.17
CA GLN A 253 -0.20 -18.89 19.82
C GLN A 253 -0.33 -17.37 19.81
N MET A 254 -0.77 -16.79 18.69
CA MET A 254 -0.98 -15.35 18.60
C MET A 254 -2.09 -14.85 19.53
N MET A 255 -3.18 -15.62 19.67
CA MET A 255 -4.25 -15.30 20.63
C MET A 255 -3.72 -15.32 22.08
N ALA A 256 -2.90 -16.32 22.42
CA ALA A 256 -2.28 -16.42 23.74
C ALA A 256 -1.30 -15.27 24.00
N ASP A 257 -0.50 -14.91 23.01
CA ASP A 257 0.46 -13.77 23.11
C ASP A 257 -0.30 -12.45 23.33
N ALA A 258 -1.40 -12.24 22.62
CA ALA A 258 -2.25 -11.05 22.80
C ALA A 258 -2.81 -10.98 24.21
N GLU A 259 -3.36 -12.08 24.74
CA GLU A 259 -3.89 -12.16 26.09
C GLU A 259 -2.81 -11.86 27.14
N ALA A 260 -1.63 -12.46 26.97
CA ALA A 260 -0.49 -12.25 27.89
C ALA A 260 -0.03 -10.78 27.93
N LYS A 261 -0.22 -10.03 26.85
CA LYS A 261 0.15 -8.61 26.74
C LYS A 261 -1.00 -7.65 27.03
N GLY A 262 -2.15 -8.16 27.42
CA GLY A 262 -3.32 -7.35 27.71
C GLY A 262 -3.98 -6.74 26.48
N VAL A 263 -3.72 -7.28 25.30
CA VAL A 263 -4.36 -6.86 24.05
C VAL A 263 -5.69 -7.56 23.87
N LYS A 264 -6.75 -6.79 23.67
CA LYS A 264 -8.07 -7.32 23.37
C LYS A 264 -8.09 -7.88 21.95
N PHE A 265 -8.27 -9.18 21.82
CA PHE A 265 -8.25 -9.88 20.53
C PHE A 265 -9.65 -10.38 20.19
N LEU A 266 -10.26 -9.79 19.18
CA LEU A 266 -11.65 -10.04 18.82
C LEU A 266 -11.74 -10.78 17.49
N ILE A 267 -12.50 -11.87 17.48
CA ILE A 267 -12.87 -12.62 16.27
C ILE A 267 -14.39 -12.63 16.13
N PRO A 268 -14.94 -12.93 14.95
CA PRO A 268 -16.39 -12.96 14.77
C PRO A 268 -17.08 -13.97 15.70
N VAL A 269 -18.21 -13.58 16.28
CA VAL A 269 -19.05 -14.43 17.12
C VAL A 269 -20.24 -15.03 16.37
N ASP A 270 -20.55 -14.49 15.21
CA ASP A 270 -21.52 -15.01 14.25
C ASP A 270 -21.07 -14.69 12.83
N ASN A 271 -21.65 -15.38 11.85
CA ASN A 271 -21.24 -15.29 10.46
C ASN A 271 -22.46 -15.35 9.55
N LYS A 272 -22.38 -14.64 8.42
CA LYS A 272 -23.25 -14.85 7.29
C LYS A 272 -22.61 -15.92 6.41
N VAL A 273 -23.26 -17.06 6.31
CA VAL A 273 -22.74 -18.22 5.59
C VAL A 273 -23.52 -18.46 4.30
N GLY A 274 -22.85 -18.99 3.29
CA GLY A 274 -23.45 -19.35 2.01
C GLY A 274 -23.21 -20.83 1.70
N ARG A 275 -24.02 -21.38 0.79
CA ARG A 275 -23.88 -22.75 0.30
C ARG A 275 -22.65 -22.95 -0.58
N GLU A 276 -22.30 -21.91 -1.33
CA GLU A 276 -21.19 -21.94 -2.27
C GLU A 276 -20.56 -20.54 -2.37
N TYR A 277 -19.36 -20.47 -2.93
CA TYR A 277 -18.68 -19.21 -3.16
C TYR A 277 -19.25 -18.51 -4.39
N ALA A 278 -20.39 -17.84 -4.21
CA ALA A 278 -21.11 -17.12 -5.26
C ALA A 278 -21.88 -15.95 -4.66
N ALA A 279 -21.98 -14.85 -5.44
CA ALA A 279 -22.63 -13.63 -4.98
C ALA A 279 -24.11 -13.78 -4.66
N ASP A 280 -24.78 -14.71 -5.32
CA ASP A 280 -26.21 -15.00 -5.23
C ASP A 280 -26.54 -16.28 -4.47
N THR A 281 -25.56 -16.85 -3.77
CA THR A 281 -25.77 -18.09 -2.99
C THR A 281 -26.83 -17.91 -1.92
N GLU A 282 -27.56 -19.00 -1.62
CA GLU A 282 -28.41 -19.07 -0.42
C GLU A 282 -27.57 -18.73 0.81
N ALA A 283 -28.06 -17.85 1.66
CA ALA A 283 -27.32 -17.39 2.84
C ALA A 283 -28.18 -17.41 4.11
N LYS A 284 -27.51 -17.58 5.24
CA LYS A 284 -28.13 -17.47 6.58
C LYS A 284 -27.10 -17.01 7.60
N ILE A 285 -27.58 -16.59 8.76
CA ILE A 285 -26.73 -16.20 9.89
C ILE A 285 -26.62 -17.40 10.84
N VAL A 286 -25.40 -17.73 11.23
CA VAL A 286 -25.12 -18.80 12.20
C VAL A 286 -24.07 -18.33 13.21
N SER A 287 -24.11 -18.96 14.41
CA SER A 287 -23.09 -18.74 15.43
C SER A 287 -21.73 -19.24 14.94
N SER A 288 -20.64 -18.57 15.36
CA SER A 288 -19.27 -19.02 15.08
C SER A 288 -18.91 -20.33 15.75
N ASP A 289 -19.65 -20.74 16.78
CA ASP A 289 -19.40 -21.99 17.49
C ASP A 289 -19.65 -23.21 16.59
N GLU A 290 -20.61 -23.11 15.69
CA GLU A 290 -21.04 -24.25 14.89
C GLU A 290 -21.56 -23.84 13.52
N ILE A 291 -20.65 -23.72 12.56
CA ILE A 291 -21.01 -23.54 11.14
C ILE A 291 -21.28 -24.94 10.56
N PRO A 292 -22.49 -25.18 10.03
CA PRO A 292 -22.83 -26.52 9.51
C PRO A 292 -22.01 -26.93 8.31
N ASP A 293 -21.79 -28.25 8.15
CA ASP A 293 -21.21 -28.79 6.90
C ASP A 293 -22.07 -28.38 5.70
N GLY A 294 -21.43 -28.14 4.58
CA GLY A 294 -22.09 -27.64 3.36
C GLY A 294 -22.33 -26.13 3.35
N TRP A 295 -21.89 -25.43 4.39
CA TRP A 295 -21.95 -23.96 4.48
C TRP A 295 -20.58 -23.37 4.73
N MET A 296 -20.30 -22.24 4.12
CA MET A 296 -19.04 -21.51 4.28
C MET A 296 -19.30 -20.07 4.72
N GLY A 297 -18.43 -19.55 5.58
CA GLY A 297 -18.51 -18.14 5.97
C GLY A 297 -18.12 -17.20 4.83
N LEU A 298 -18.93 -16.19 4.59
CA LEU A 298 -18.72 -15.20 3.52
C LEU A 298 -18.74 -13.75 4.04
N ASP A 299 -19.24 -13.53 5.25
CA ASP A 299 -19.19 -12.24 5.95
C ASP A 299 -19.36 -12.48 7.44
N ILE A 300 -19.07 -11.45 8.24
CA ILE A 300 -19.39 -11.45 9.67
C ILE A 300 -20.90 -11.23 9.86
N GLY A 301 -21.43 -11.72 10.98
CA GLY A 301 -22.84 -11.56 11.31
C GLY A 301 -23.14 -10.29 12.11
N PRO A 302 -24.43 -10.03 12.40
CA PRO A 302 -24.86 -8.81 13.09
C PRO A 302 -24.28 -8.63 14.50
N LYS A 303 -24.13 -9.71 15.26
CA LYS A 303 -23.55 -9.66 16.61
C LYS A 303 -22.05 -9.33 16.55
N SER A 304 -21.34 -9.84 15.56
CA SER A 304 -19.94 -9.49 15.29
C SER A 304 -19.80 -8.01 14.92
N MET A 305 -20.71 -7.50 14.08
CA MET A 305 -20.72 -6.08 13.70
C MET A 305 -20.86 -5.20 14.95
N GLU A 306 -21.82 -5.51 15.84
CA GLU A 306 -22.02 -4.78 17.08
C GLU A 306 -20.77 -4.83 17.96
N LEU A 307 -20.18 -6.00 18.15
CA LEU A 307 -18.95 -6.19 18.91
C LEU A 307 -17.78 -5.36 18.36
N PHE A 308 -17.59 -5.36 17.04
CA PHE A 308 -16.51 -4.64 16.38
C PHE A 308 -16.74 -3.14 16.38
N VAL A 309 -17.96 -2.68 16.13
CA VAL A 309 -18.33 -1.27 16.20
C VAL A 309 -18.08 -0.70 17.60
N ASP A 310 -18.46 -1.42 18.64
CA ASP A 310 -18.22 -1.02 20.04
C ASP A 310 -16.72 -0.93 20.35
N ALA A 311 -15.91 -1.85 19.81
CA ALA A 311 -14.46 -1.84 20.00
C ALA A 311 -13.76 -0.69 19.26
N ILE A 312 -14.30 -0.26 18.13
CA ILE A 312 -13.77 0.86 17.34
C ILE A 312 -14.17 2.21 17.93
N LYS A 313 -15.32 2.27 18.56
CA LYS A 313 -15.83 3.50 19.19
C LYS A 313 -14.85 4.02 20.23
N GLY A 314 -14.51 5.29 20.14
CA GLY A 314 -13.57 5.93 21.05
C GLY A 314 -12.10 5.66 20.75
N ALA A 315 -11.77 4.98 19.65
CA ALA A 315 -10.39 4.79 19.24
C ALA A 315 -9.70 6.14 18.97
N GLY A 316 -8.42 6.23 19.34
CA GLY A 316 -7.57 7.38 18.99
C GLY A 316 -6.92 7.21 17.63
N THR A 317 -6.52 5.99 17.31
CA THR A 317 -5.92 5.60 16.02
C THR A 317 -6.47 4.26 15.58
N VAL A 318 -6.77 4.14 14.29
CA VAL A 318 -7.21 2.89 13.66
C VAL A 318 -6.29 2.57 12.50
N ILE A 319 -5.78 1.34 12.47
CA ILE A 319 -5.07 0.77 11.33
C ILE A 319 -5.97 -0.34 10.77
N TRP A 320 -6.35 -0.23 9.51
CA TRP A 320 -7.21 -1.22 8.86
C TRP A 320 -6.57 -1.80 7.61
N ASN A 321 -6.44 -3.12 7.57
CA ASN A 321 -5.90 -3.87 6.43
C ASN A 321 -6.71 -5.15 6.22
N GLY A 322 -7.54 -5.17 5.20
CA GLY A 322 -8.37 -6.31 4.77
C GLY A 322 -9.85 -6.20 5.13
N PRO A 323 -10.74 -6.54 4.19
CA PRO A 323 -12.19 -6.49 4.40
C PRO A 323 -12.67 -7.59 5.36
N MET A 324 -13.89 -7.41 5.92
CA MET A 324 -14.49 -8.35 6.89
C MET A 324 -15.19 -9.53 6.23
N GLY A 325 -15.53 -9.42 4.98
CA GLY A 325 -16.21 -10.44 4.18
C GLY A 325 -15.91 -10.28 2.70
N VAL A 326 -16.65 -10.97 1.86
CA VAL A 326 -16.51 -10.87 0.39
C VAL A 326 -17.22 -9.59 -0.07
N SER A 327 -16.63 -8.45 0.24
CA SER A 327 -17.23 -7.12 0.12
C SER A 327 -17.46 -6.66 -1.32
N GLU A 328 -16.85 -7.29 -2.31
CA GLU A 328 -17.15 -7.08 -3.72
C GLU A 328 -18.57 -7.53 -4.09
N TRP A 329 -19.18 -8.38 -3.27
CA TRP A 329 -20.57 -8.81 -3.42
C TRP A 329 -21.46 -8.07 -2.45
N ASP A 330 -22.48 -7.39 -2.93
CA ASP A 330 -23.39 -6.58 -2.11
C ASP A 330 -24.03 -7.38 -0.97
N ASN A 331 -24.36 -8.65 -1.22
CA ASN A 331 -24.94 -9.54 -0.21
C ASN A 331 -24.00 -9.87 0.94
N PHE A 332 -22.71 -9.67 0.78
CA PHE A 332 -21.69 -10.00 1.78
C PHE A 332 -20.79 -8.82 2.12
N ALA A 333 -21.30 -7.60 1.93
CA ALA A 333 -20.59 -6.34 2.20
C ALA A 333 -21.01 -5.70 3.55
N ALA A 334 -22.06 -6.16 4.19
CA ALA A 334 -22.62 -5.52 5.39
C ALA A 334 -21.61 -5.38 6.53
N GLY A 335 -20.76 -6.38 6.76
CA GLY A 335 -19.75 -6.34 7.80
C GLY A 335 -18.67 -5.29 7.52
N THR A 336 -18.20 -5.22 6.29
CA THR A 336 -17.22 -4.22 5.86
C THR A 336 -17.80 -2.80 5.92
N ILE A 337 -19.07 -2.62 5.54
CA ILE A 337 -19.77 -1.34 5.65
C ILE A 337 -19.89 -0.90 7.11
N ALA A 338 -20.30 -1.80 8.00
CA ALA A 338 -20.42 -1.49 9.42
C ALA A 338 -19.11 -1.04 10.04
N VAL A 339 -18.02 -1.73 9.72
CA VAL A 339 -16.67 -1.38 10.19
C VAL A 339 -16.24 -0.03 9.60
N ALA A 340 -16.40 0.17 8.29
CA ALA A 340 -16.05 1.43 7.63
C ALA A 340 -16.79 2.63 8.25
N ASN A 341 -18.07 2.47 8.50
CA ASN A 341 -18.89 3.51 9.14
C ASN A 341 -18.41 3.79 10.57
N ALA A 342 -18.12 2.76 11.35
CA ALA A 342 -17.60 2.91 12.70
C ALA A 342 -16.26 3.67 12.73
N VAL A 343 -15.35 3.34 11.81
CA VAL A 343 -14.08 4.04 11.66
C VAL A 343 -14.30 5.50 11.28
N ALA A 344 -15.17 5.77 10.32
CA ALA A 344 -15.50 7.13 9.87
C ALA A 344 -16.07 8.00 10.99
N GLU A 345 -16.90 7.42 11.87
CA GLU A 345 -17.55 8.13 12.97
C GLU A 345 -16.71 8.21 14.24
N SER A 346 -15.63 7.44 14.33
CA SER A 346 -14.82 7.32 15.57
C SER A 346 -14.07 8.59 15.94
N GLY A 347 -13.81 9.49 14.99
CA GLY A 347 -12.92 10.62 15.22
C GLY A 347 -11.45 10.25 15.30
N ALA A 348 -11.10 8.98 15.09
CA ALA A 348 -9.73 8.49 15.13
C ALA A 348 -8.91 8.95 13.91
N VAL A 349 -7.58 8.98 14.10
CA VAL A 349 -6.66 8.99 12.96
C VAL A 349 -6.78 7.60 12.31
N SER A 350 -7.33 7.55 11.11
CA SER A 350 -7.64 6.29 10.43
C SER A 350 -6.74 6.08 9.22
N ILE A 351 -6.10 4.92 9.18
CA ILE A 351 -5.12 4.55 8.17
C ILE A 351 -5.56 3.24 7.52
N ILE A 352 -5.80 3.29 6.22
CA ILE A 352 -6.26 2.14 5.44
C ILE A 352 -5.11 1.69 4.55
N GLY A 353 -4.75 0.42 4.63
CA GLY A 353 -3.73 -0.20 3.77
C GLY A 353 -4.24 -1.48 3.13
N GLY A 354 -3.59 -1.89 2.04
CA GLY A 354 -3.94 -3.08 1.29
C GLY A 354 -4.95 -2.83 0.17
N GLY A 355 -4.72 -3.46 -0.98
CA GLY A 355 -5.52 -3.23 -2.19
C GLY A 355 -7.01 -3.51 -2.01
N ASP A 356 -7.34 -4.62 -1.35
CA ASP A 356 -8.74 -5.03 -1.15
C ASP A 356 -9.48 -4.09 -0.21
N SER A 357 -8.83 -3.63 0.86
CA SER A 357 -9.43 -2.66 1.80
C SER A 357 -9.67 -1.32 1.14
N VAL A 358 -8.67 -0.83 0.41
CA VAL A 358 -8.75 0.44 -0.31
C VAL A 358 -9.86 0.38 -1.36
N ALA A 359 -9.93 -0.71 -2.11
CA ALA A 359 -11.01 -0.93 -3.09
C ALA A 359 -12.39 -0.95 -2.41
N ALA A 360 -12.49 -1.64 -1.27
CA ALA A 360 -13.74 -1.73 -0.51
C ALA A 360 -14.20 -0.36 -0.01
N VAL A 361 -13.34 0.41 0.67
CA VAL A 361 -13.73 1.73 1.20
C VAL A 361 -14.03 2.73 0.08
N THR A 362 -13.36 2.61 -1.05
CA THR A 362 -13.60 3.46 -2.23
C THR A 362 -14.96 3.14 -2.86
N LYS A 363 -15.22 1.85 -3.12
CA LYS A 363 -16.50 1.38 -3.67
C LYS A 363 -17.67 1.77 -2.78
N LEU A 364 -17.51 1.65 -1.48
CA LEU A 364 -18.57 1.91 -0.50
C LEU A 364 -18.72 3.40 -0.12
N GLY A 365 -17.91 4.28 -0.69
CA GLY A 365 -18.04 5.73 -0.50
C GLY A 365 -17.43 6.27 0.79
N PHE A 366 -16.51 5.55 1.43
CA PHE A 366 -15.88 5.97 2.69
C PHE A 366 -14.47 6.55 2.53
N ALA A 367 -13.90 6.55 1.33
CA ALA A 367 -12.51 6.96 1.10
C ALA A 367 -12.20 8.36 1.66
N ASP A 368 -13.07 9.33 1.43
CA ASP A 368 -12.89 10.71 1.87
C ASP A 368 -13.01 10.90 3.38
N LYS A 369 -13.52 9.90 4.09
CA LYS A 369 -13.70 9.92 5.55
C LYS A 369 -12.53 9.31 6.31
N MET A 370 -11.55 8.77 5.59
CA MET A 370 -10.34 8.20 6.17
C MET A 370 -9.22 9.23 6.20
N SER A 371 -8.43 9.23 7.27
CA SER A 371 -7.32 10.19 7.42
C SER A 371 -6.23 9.97 6.39
N HIS A 372 -5.91 8.71 6.12
CA HIS A 372 -4.91 8.32 5.14
C HIS A 372 -5.25 6.99 4.49
N ILE A 373 -5.18 6.95 3.16
CA ILE A 373 -5.27 5.73 2.38
C ILE A 373 -3.89 5.47 1.80
N SER A 374 -3.26 4.38 2.24
CA SER A 374 -1.93 4.03 1.76
C SER A 374 -1.94 3.63 0.29
N THR A 375 -0.97 4.11 -0.45
CA THR A 375 -0.76 3.76 -1.87
C THR A 375 0.13 2.52 -2.02
N GLY A 376 0.60 1.95 -0.89
CA GLY A 376 1.73 1.04 -0.90
C GLY A 376 1.43 -0.43 -1.14
N GLY A 377 0.19 -0.90 -1.03
CA GLY A 377 -0.10 -2.33 -1.19
C GLY A 377 0.82 -3.22 -0.35
N GLY A 378 1.70 -4.01 -1.00
CA GLY A 378 2.67 -4.89 -0.32
C GLY A 378 3.66 -4.14 0.56
N ALA A 379 4.05 -2.93 0.17
CA ALA A 379 4.94 -2.10 1.00
C ALA A 379 4.26 -1.69 2.31
N SER A 380 2.96 -1.36 2.27
CA SER A 380 2.18 -1.05 3.47
C SER A 380 2.16 -2.24 4.43
N LEU A 381 1.95 -3.44 3.88
CA LEU A 381 1.92 -4.67 4.66
C LEU A 381 3.27 -4.93 5.34
N GLU A 382 4.36 -4.86 4.61
CA GLU A 382 5.71 -5.05 5.16
C GLU A 382 6.07 -3.97 6.19
N PHE A 383 5.61 -2.74 5.99
CA PHE A 383 5.78 -1.68 6.98
C PHE A 383 5.05 -2.01 8.29
N LEU A 384 3.81 -2.51 8.19
CA LEU A 384 3.03 -2.95 9.37
C LEU A 384 3.64 -4.17 10.07
N GLU A 385 4.41 -4.99 9.35
CA GLU A 385 5.19 -6.08 9.93
C GLU A 385 6.41 -5.59 10.74
N GLY A 386 6.70 -4.31 10.72
CA GLY A 386 7.86 -3.72 11.38
C GLY A 386 9.16 -3.85 10.60
N LYS A 387 9.09 -4.24 9.34
CA LYS A 387 10.26 -4.39 8.48
C LYS A 387 10.78 -3.04 8.01
N GLU A 388 12.12 -2.94 7.89
CA GLU A 388 12.75 -1.80 7.24
C GLU A 388 12.50 -1.87 5.74
N LEU A 389 12.02 -0.77 5.17
CA LEU A 389 11.81 -0.68 3.72
C LEU A 389 13.05 -0.09 3.05
N PRO A 390 13.73 -0.83 2.15
CA PRO A 390 14.99 -0.37 1.54
C PRO A 390 14.89 1.01 0.86
N GLY A 391 13.77 1.27 0.17
CA GLY A 391 13.56 2.54 -0.53
C GLY A 391 13.38 3.74 0.40
N ILE A 392 13.02 3.51 1.66
CA ILE A 392 12.94 4.56 2.68
C ILE A 392 14.25 4.63 3.46
N ALA A 393 14.81 3.48 3.84
CA ALA A 393 16.07 3.41 4.59
C ALA A 393 17.23 4.10 3.86
N ALA A 394 17.24 4.06 2.53
CA ALA A 394 18.25 4.71 1.69
C ALA A 394 18.15 6.24 1.66
N LEU A 395 17.06 6.84 2.13
CA LEU A 395 16.87 8.28 2.17
C LEU A 395 17.60 8.89 3.37
N GLN A 396 18.01 10.15 3.22
CA GLN A 396 18.72 10.89 4.27
C GLN A 396 17.80 11.19 5.45
N ASP A 397 18.33 11.02 6.65
CA ASP A 397 17.69 11.45 7.88
C ASP A 397 17.81 12.98 8.05
N LYS A 398 16.82 13.59 8.74
CA LYS A 398 16.88 14.99 9.14
C LYS A 398 17.92 15.22 10.23
#